data_9683eddcc390d9613a69b39b4d8c4133
#
_entry.id   9683eddcc390d9613a69b39b4d8c4133
#
_cell.length_a   1.000
_cell.length_b   1.000
_cell.length_c   1.000
_cell.angle_alpha   90.00
_cell.angle_beta   90.00
_cell.angle_gamma   90.00
#
_symmetry.space_group_name_H-M   'P 1'
#
loop_
_entity.id
_entity.type
_entity.pdbx_description
1 polymer ?
#
loop_
_entity_poly.entity_id
_entity_poly.type
_entity_poly.pdbx_seq_one_letter_code
_entity_poly.pdbx_strand_id
1 'polypeptide(L)'
;MTIVSRRVVTPHPGRFDTVIERLRIGEGALQRAGGDTLLMKITYGQMAGSIALFGLFEDFIAATAATDKLAADVEMQKVAKQRQEDPGGLMMGPDVLRLAYGVANKKPVMMVRTYQVDRIN
;
A
#
# COMPACT_ATOMS: atom_id res chain seq x y z
N MET A 1 -1.63 -18.50 4.87
CA MET A 1 -0.58 -17.96 3.96
C MET A 1 -0.75 -16.45 3.88
N THR A 2 0.31 -15.72 4.16
CA THR A 2 0.23 -14.25 4.21
C THR A 2 0.19 -13.64 2.83
N ILE A 3 -0.77 -12.77 2.60
CA ILE A 3 -0.91 -11.98 1.39
C ILE A 3 -0.59 -10.52 1.75
N VAL A 4 0.22 -9.88 0.93
CA VAL A 4 0.61 -8.48 1.12
C VAL A 4 0.14 -7.67 -0.09
N SER A 5 -0.63 -6.62 0.15
CA SER A 5 -0.90 -5.62 -0.87
C SER A 5 0.09 -4.46 -0.72
N ARG A 6 0.56 -3.92 -1.84
CA ARG A 6 1.50 -2.81 -1.84
C ARG A 6 1.03 -1.73 -2.80
N ARG A 7 0.94 -0.52 -2.28
CA ARG A 7 0.71 0.69 -3.09
C ARG A 7 1.89 1.63 -2.86
N VAL A 8 2.39 2.22 -3.95
CA VAL A 8 3.48 3.19 -3.89
C VAL A 8 2.99 4.49 -4.49
N VAL A 9 3.15 5.59 -3.76
CA VAL A 9 2.77 6.91 -4.23
C VAL A 9 4.01 7.78 -4.29
N THR A 10 4.25 8.38 -5.46
CA THR A 10 5.30 9.39 -5.66
C THR A 10 4.66 10.76 -5.55
N PRO A 11 4.88 11.51 -4.45
CA PRO A 11 4.27 12.84 -4.31
C PRO A 11 4.78 13.80 -5.37
N HIS A 12 3.90 14.65 -5.87
CA HIS A 12 4.33 15.80 -6.65
C HIS A 12 5.08 16.79 -5.75
N PRO A 13 5.95 17.64 -6.29
CA PRO A 13 6.69 18.61 -5.49
C PRO A 13 5.78 19.43 -4.58
N GLY A 14 6.14 19.50 -3.28
CA GLY A 14 5.37 20.23 -2.28
C GLY A 14 4.11 19.52 -1.77
N ARG A 15 3.84 18.29 -2.22
CA ARG A 15 2.59 17.58 -1.89
C ARG A 15 2.79 16.39 -0.94
N PHE A 16 3.95 16.27 -0.33
CA PHE A 16 4.27 15.15 0.55
C PHE A 16 3.24 15.01 1.69
N ASP A 17 2.94 16.11 2.37
CA ASP A 17 2.03 16.09 3.51
C ASP A 17 0.61 15.71 3.10
N THR A 18 0.16 16.18 1.95
CA THR A 18 -1.15 15.81 1.40
C THR A 18 -1.23 14.31 1.12
N VAL A 19 -0.18 13.75 0.53
CA VAL A 19 -0.13 12.31 0.22
C VAL A 19 -0.09 11.49 1.50
N ILE A 20 0.71 11.87 2.49
CA ILE A 20 0.78 11.17 3.79
C ILE A 20 -0.58 11.17 4.47
N GLU A 21 -1.27 12.29 4.50
CA GLU A 21 -2.59 12.39 5.11
C GLU A 21 -3.59 11.44 4.45
N ARG A 22 -3.62 11.42 3.12
CA ARG A 22 -4.50 10.54 2.36
C ARG A 22 -4.15 9.06 2.57
N LEU A 23 -2.87 8.73 2.63
CA LEU A 23 -2.44 7.35 2.88
C LEU A 23 -2.75 6.89 4.29
N ARG A 24 -2.71 7.77 5.28
CA ARG A 24 -3.15 7.45 6.65
C ARG A 24 -4.64 7.12 6.70
N ILE A 25 -5.45 7.82 5.94
CA ILE A 25 -6.87 7.50 5.79
C ILE A 25 -7.02 6.12 5.15
N GLY A 26 -6.25 5.84 4.11
CA GLY A 26 -6.22 4.51 3.48
C GLY A 26 -5.79 3.41 4.43
N GLU A 27 -4.80 3.69 5.27
CA GLU A 27 -4.34 2.77 6.32
C GLU A 27 -5.48 2.42 7.29
N GLY A 28 -6.21 3.43 7.76
CA GLY A 28 -7.37 3.22 8.62
C GLY A 28 -8.45 2.37 7.96
N ALA A 29 -8.71 2.61 6.68
CA ALA A 29 -9.68 1.82 5.92
C ALA A 29 -9.25 0.36 5.77
N LEU A 30 -7.95 0.11 5.50
CA LEU A 30 -7.41 -1.26 5.44
C LEU A 30 -7.54 -1.97 6.78
N GLN A 31 -7.28 -1.29 7.87
CA GLN A 31 -7.43 -1.85 9.23
C GLN A 31 -8.89 -2.21 9.52
N ARG A 32 -9.83 -1.35 9.16
CA ARG A 32 -11.27 -1.65 9.29
C ARG A 32 -11.71 -2.83 8.41
N ALA A 33 -11.02 -3.03 7.30
CA ALA A 33 -11.28 -4.15 6.40
C ALA A 33 -10.64 -5.46 6.86
N GLY A 34 -9.94 -5.47 7.99
CA GLY A 34 -9.36 -6.67 8.60
C GLY A 34 -7.88 -6.89 8.29
N GLY A 35 -7.21 -5.94 7.63
CA GLY A 35 -5.78 -5.99 7.36
C GLY A 35 -4.94 -5.42 8.48
N ASP A 36 -3.72 -5.87 8.59
CA ASP A 36 -2.67 -5.16 9.29
C ASP A 36 -1.96 -4.25 8.30
N THR A 37 -1.38 -3.15 8.76
CA THR A 37 -0.83 -2.14 7.85
C THR A 37 0.57 -1.71 8.23
N LEU A 38 1.29 -1.22 7.23
CA LEU A 38 2.58 -0.60 7.40
C LEU A 38 2.71 0.54 6.38
N LEU A 39 3.06 1.72 6.86
CA LEU A 39 3.28 2.90 6.03
C LEU A 39 4.75 3.30 6.13
N MET A 40 5.46 3.31 5.00
CA MET A 40 6.89 3.55 4.96
C MET A 40 7.24 4.61 3.93
N LYS A 41 8.19 5.48 4.27
CA LYS A 41 8.84 6.36 3.28
C LYS A 41 10.04 5.63 2.69
N ILE A 42 10.14 5.63 1.37
CA ILE A 42 11.29 5.06 0.68
C ILE A 42 12.39 6.13 0.65
N THR A 43 13.48 5.88 1.37
CA THR A 43 14.55 6.85 1.54
C THR A 43 15.73 6.63 0.59
N TYR A 44 15.83 5.45 0.00
CA TYR A 44 16.96 5.06 -0.84
C TYR A 44 16.48 4.11 -1.95
N GLY A 45 17.09 4.19 -3.10
CA GLY A 45 16.79 3.35 -4.26
C GLY A 45 16.04 4.11 -5.36
N GLN A 46 15.56 3.36 -6.36
CA GLN A 46 14.89 3.95 -7.53
C GLN A 46 13.63 4.74 -7.17
N MET A 47 12.94 4.32 -6.13
CA MET A 47 11.69 4.95 -5.70
C MET A 47 11.89 5.90 -4.52
N ALA A 48 13.12 6.36 -4.27
CA ALA A 48 13.40 7.28 -3.16
C ALA A 48 12.50 8.53 -3.24
N GLY A 49 11.97 8.93 -2.09
CA GLY A 49 11.00 10.04 -2.00
C GLY A 49 9.55 9.60 -2.10
N SER A 50 9.29 8.37 -2.53
CA SER A 50 7.95 7.79 -2.57
C SER A 50 7.55 7.20 -1.21
N ILE A 51 6.25 6.95 -1.07
CA ILE A 51 5.67 6.39 0.15
C ILE A 51 5.00 5.07 -0.23
N ALA A 52 5.27 4.03 0.55
CA ALA A 52 4.68 2.72 0.35
C ALA A 52 3.69 2.40 1.46
N LEU A 53 2.49 2.00 1.09
CA LEU A 53 1.47 1.51 1.99
C LEU A 53 1.29 0.00 1.77
N PHE A 54 1.52 -0.77 2.82
CA PHE A 54 1.34 -2.20 2.82
C PHE A 54 0.09 -2.59 3.61
N GLY A 55 -0.68 -3.52 3.07
CA GLY A 55 -1.73 -4.21 3.78
C GLY A 55 -1.38 -5.69 3.89
N LEU A 56 -1.45 -6.25 5.09
CA LEU A 56 -1.13 -7.64 5.36
C LEU A 56 -2.42 -8.39 5.73
N PHE A 57 -2.66 -9.51 5.04
CA PHE A 57 -3.85 -10.33 5.23
C PHE A 57 -3.44 -11.77 5.48
N GLU A 58 -4.24 -12.48 6.24
CA GLU A 58 -3.97 -13.87 6.60
C GLU A 58 -3.93 -14.78 5.37
N ASP A 59 -4.85 -14.56 4.44
CA ASP A 59 -4.97 -15.36 3.22
C ASP A 59 -5.60 -14.54 2.09
N PHE A 60 -5.73 -15.17 0.93
CA PHE A 60 -6.29 -14.52 -0.25
C PHE A 60 -7.78 -14.20 -0.10
N ILE A 61 -8.53 -15.03 0.64
CA ILE A 61 -9.96 -14.80 0.90
C ILE A 61 -10.13 -13.50 1.69
N ALA A 62 -9.33 -13.32 2.76
CA ALA A 62 -9.37 -12.10 3.57
C ALA A 62 -8.97 -10.87 2.74
N ALA A 63 -7.95 -10.99 1.89
CA ALA A 63 -7.52 -9.92 1.01
C ALA A 63 -8.61 -9.52 0.01
N THR A 64 -9.29 -10.49 -0.58
CA THR A 64 -10.40 -10.24 -1.52
C THR A 64 -11.57 -9.58 -0.82
N ALA A 65 -11.96 -10.07 0.35
CA ALA A 65 -13.02 -9.45 1.15
C ALA A 65 -12.69 -8.00 1.53
N ALA A 66 -11.43 -7.73 1.83
CA ALA A 66 -10.96 -6.38 2.14
C ALA A 66 -11.10 -5.43 0.94
N THR A 67 -10.88 -5.91 -0.27
CA THR A 67 -11.05 -5.12 -1.48
C THR A 67 -12.49 -4.60 -1.60
N ASP A 68 -13.46 -5.46 -1.36
CA ASP A 68 -14.88 -5.08 -1.39
C ASP A 68 -15.21 -4.06 -0.29
N LYS A 69 -14.69 -4.27 0.91
CA LYS A 69 -14.89 -3.34 2.03
C LYS A 69 -14.25 -1.98 1.76
N LEU A 70 -13.08 -1.95 1.13
CA LEU A 70 -12.43 -0.69 0.76
C LEU A 70 -13.26 0.10 -0.25
N ALA A 71 -13.84 -0.58 -1.24
CA ALA A 71 -14.68 0.07 -2.24
C ALA A 71 -15.94 0.70 -1.62
N ALA A 72 -16.45 0.12 -0.54
CA ALA A 72 -17.63 0.60 0.19
C ALA A 72 -17.29 1.58 1.32
N ASP A 73 -16.02 1.77 1.64
CA ASP A 73 -15.60 2.63 2.75
C ASP A 73 -15.80 4.10 2.41
N VAL A 74 -16.56 4.81 3.24
CA VAL A 74 -16.93 6.21 3.00
C VAL A 74 -15.71 7.13 2.98
N GLU A 75 -14.75 6.91 3.87
CA GLU A 75 -13.53 7.72 3.93
C GLU A 75 -12.68 7.52 2.68
N MET A 76 -12.61 6.28 2.18
CA MET A 76 -11.89 5.98 0.93
C MET A 76 -12.57 6.59 -0.28
N GLN A 77 -13.90 6.62 -0.32
CA GLN A 77 -14.64 7.28 -1.39
C GLN A 77 -14.34 8.79 -1.42
N LYS A 78 -14.27 9.42 -0.26
CA LYS A 78 -13.88 10.83 -0.16
C LYS A 78 -12.47 11.07 -0.67
N VAL A 79 -11.52 10.23 -0.28
CA VAL A 79 -10.13 10.32 -0.74
C VAL A 79 -10.03 10.14 -2.24
N ALA A 80 -10.75 9.17 -2.81
CA ALA A 80 -10.78 8.94 -4.25
C ALA A 80 -11.27 10.17 -5.01
N LYS A 81 -12.32 10.82 -4.50
CA LYS A 81 -12.85 12.06 -5.07
C LYS A 81 -11.82 13.19 -4.98
N GLN A 82 -11.19 13.36 -3.83
CA GLN A 82 -10.15 14.38 -3.65
C GLN A 82 -8.99 14.19 -4.63
N ARG A 83 -8.58 12.94 -4.88
CA ARG A 83 -7.51 12.63 -5.84
C ARG A 83 -7.89 12.98 -7.26
N GLN A 84 -9.15 12.82 -7.65
CA GLN A 84 -9.61 13.23 -8.97
C GLN A 84 -9.57 14.73 -9.16
N GLU A 85 -9.97 15.48 -8.13
CA GLU A 85 -10.04 16.94 -8.17
C GLU A 85 -8.66 17.59 -7.96
N ASP A 86 -7.81 16.97 -7.13
CA ASP A 86 -6.51 17.50 -6.72
C ASP A 86 -5.50 16.37 -6.57
N PRO A 87 -4.89 15.90 -7.67
CA PRO A 87 -3.87 14.85 -7.60
C PRO A 87 -2.67 15.33 -6.80
N GLY A 88 -2.34 14.60 -5.73
CA GLY A 88 -1.17 14.89 -4.89
C GLY A 88 0.09 14.17 -5.33
N GLY A 89 -0.03 13.18 -6.19
CA GLY A 89 1.09 12.37 -6.65
C GLY A 89 0.66 11.29 -7.63
N LEU A 90 1.65 10.52 -8.07
CA LEU A 90 1.44 9.39 -8.97
C LEU A 90 1.37 8.11 -8.13
N MET A 91 0.28 7.37 -8.25
CA MET A 91 0.09 6.12 -7.53
C MET A 91 0.31 4.92 -8.45
N MET A 92 1.08 3.94 -7.97
CA MET A 92 1.29 2.65 -8.60
C MET A 92 0.77 1.54 -7.70
N GLY A 93 0.19 0.52 -8.30
CA GLY A 93 -0.38 -0.61 -7.60
C GLY A 93 -1.90 -0.52 -7.51
N PRO A 94 -2.52 -1.36 -6.66
CA PRO A 94 -1.82 -2.24 -5.73
C PRO A 94 -1.18 -3.44 -6.45
N ASP A 95 0.01 -3.80 -5.98
CA ASP A 95 0.59 -5.10 -6.24
C ASP A 95 0.14 -6.05 -5.15
N VAL A 96 -0.14 -7.29 -5.51
CA VAL A 96 -0.50 -8.33 -4.56
C VAL A 96 0.62 -9.35 -4.51
N LEU A 97 1.16 -9.56 -3.33
CA LEU A 97 2.32 -10.40 -3.08
C LEU A 97 1.91 -11.53 -2.14
N ARG A 98 2.47 -12.70 -2.37
CA ARG A 98 2.32 -13.82 -1.46
C ARG A 98 3.64 -14.05 -0.73
N LEU A 99 3.58 -14.17 0.57
CA LEU A 99 4.76 -14.51 1.35
C LEU A 99 5.16 -15.95 1.04
N ALA A 100 6.29 -16.13 0.35
CA ALA A 100 6.76 -17.44 -0.08
C ALA A 100 7.63 -18.11 0.97
N TYR A 101 8.31 -17.32 1.81
CA TYR A 101 9.26 -17.83 2.79
C TYR A 101 9.39 -16.85 3.97
N GLY A 102 9.55 -17.39 5.17
CA GLY A 102 9.74 -16.60 6.37
C GLY A 102 8.43 -16.12 7.00
N VAL A 103 8.54 -15.15 7.87
CA VAL A 103 7.42 -14.54 8.59
C VAL A 103 7.43 -13.03 8.32
N ALA A 104 6.25 -12.49 8.06
CA ALA A 104 6.09 -11.05 7.86
C ALA A 104 6.20 -10.32 9.20
N ASN A 105 7.32 -9.66 9.44
CA ASN A 105 7.57 -8.84 10.61
C ASN A 105 7.64 -7.38 10.23
N LYS A 106 6.91 -6.54 10.95
CA LYS A 106 6.99 -5.09 10.78
C LYS A 106 8.19 -4.56 11.56
N LYS A 107 9.04 -3.81 10.87
CA LYS A 107 10.22 -3.18 11.45
C LYS A 107 10.21 -1.70 11.13
N PRO A 108 10.77 -0.84 12.02
CA PRO A 108 10.82 0.60 11.74
C PRO A 108 11.69 0.95 10.54
N VAL A 109 12.68 0.12 10.22
CA VAL A 109 13.50 0.26 9.03
C VAL A 109 13.54 -1.08 8.32
N MET A 110 13.26 -1.07 7.02
CA MET A 110 13.27 -2.26 6.19
C MET A 110 14.08 -2.02 4.92
N MET A 111 14.79 -3.04 4.48
CA MET A 111 15.41 -3.08 3.15
C MET A 111 14.62 -4.05 2.28
N VAL A 112 14.16 -3.56 1.14
CA VAL A 112 13.44 -4.38 0.17
C VAL A 112 14.25 -4.44 -1.12
N ARG A 113 14.51 -5.64 -1.61
CA ARG A 113 15.14 -5.87 -2.91
C ARG A 113 14.15 -6.57 -3.81
N THR A 114 14.03 -6.09 -5.03
CA THR A 114 13.12 -6.64 -6.01
C THR A 114 13.92 -7.30 -7.13
N TYR A 115 13.61 -8.56 -7.38
CA TYR A 115 14.20 -9.33 -8.46
C TYR A 115 13.12 -9.77 -9.42
N GLN A 116 13.42 -9.64 -10.70
CA GLN A 116 12.57 -10.21 -11.72
C GLN A 116 13.15 -11.57 -12.13
N VAL A 117 12.31 -12.59 -12.05
CA VAL A 117 12.72 -13.94 -12.42
C VAL A 117 11.93 -14.41 -13.64
N ASP A 118 12.55 -15.25 -14.47
CA ASP A 118 11.87 -15.80 -15.62
C ASP A 118 10.76 -16.76 -15.17
N ARG A 119 9.66 -16.71 -15.90
CA ARG A 119 8.60 -17.68 -15.69
C ARG A 119 9.02 -18.99 -16.36
N ILE A 120 9.39 -19.94 -15.53
CA ILE A 120 9.69 -21.28 -15.99
C ILE A 120 8.49 -22.14 -15.70
N ASN A 121 8.00 -22.76 -16.75
CA ASN A 121 6.87 -23.67 -16.62
C ASN A 121 7.31 -25.03 -16.11
#